data_77f9e0301604f9f12de96ce30cc5035a
#
_entry.id   77f9e0301604f9f12de96ce30cc5035a
#
_cell.length_a   1.000
_cell.length_b   1.000
_cell.length_c   1.000
_cell.angle_alpha   90.00
_cell.angle_beta   90.00
_cell.angle_gamma   90.00
#
_symmetry.space_group_name_H-M   'P 1'
#
loop_
_entity.id
_entity.type
_entity.pdbx_description
1 polymer ?
#
loop_
_entity_poly.entity_id
_entity_poly.type
_entity_poly.pdbx_seq_one_letter_code
_entity_poly.pdbx_strand_id
1 'polypeptide(L)'
;LASIEDSASVSEHASISNFVTISENVVIADDVSIMPGVFIGKGCSVGKGTILYSNVSIYDSVEIGNDCIVHAGAVIGSDGLGFAKENNEWVKVEHLGKVMIGDNVEIGSNTTIDRGSVGNTVIENNVKIDNQVHIAHNVYVGSGTAIAGNSAIAGSTKVGKNCTLAGCTAIVDNVEITDEVHITAMSLITKSIKESGFYSSGTPFMKNSEWKKNAVAFKKLNNLMKK
;
A
#
# COMPACT_ATOMS: atom_id res chain seq x y z
N LEU A 1 -20.19 -21.66 -8.83
CA LEU A 1 -21.02 -20.47 -9.12
C LEU A 1 -20.46 -19.28 -8.34
N ALA A 2 -20.57 -18.09 -8.89
CA ALA A 2 -20.36 -16.84 -8.17
C ALA A 2 -21.62 -16.46 -7.37
N SER A 3 -21.47 -15.70 -6.29
CA SER A 3 -22.55 -15.05 -5.53
C SER A 3 -22.52 -13.55 -5.85
N ILE A 4 -23.60 -13.04 -6.43
CA ILE A 4 -23.70 -11.64 -6.84
C ILE A 4 -25.02 -11.10 -6.27
N GLU A 5 -24.97 -10.03 -5.49
CA GLU A 5 -26.15 -9.39 -4.93
C GLU A 5 -26.97 -8.66 -6.01
N ASP A 6 -28.27 -8.71 -5.89
CA ASP A 6 -29.20 -8.14 -6.90
C ASP A 6 -29.00 -6.65 -7.15
N SER A 7 -28.49 -5.91 -6.17
CA SER A 7 -28.21 -4.47 -6.28
C SER A 7 -26.89 -4.14 -6.96
N ALA A 8 -26.06 -5.14 -7.25
CA ALA A 8 -24.80 -4.93 -7.95
C ALA A 8 -25.03 -4.68 -9.45
N SER A 9 -24.32 -3.71 -10.00
CA SER A 9 -24.30 -3.40 -11.43
C SER A 9 -23.06 -4.02 -12.07
N VAL A 10 -23.22 -5.11 -12.78
CA VAL A 10 -22.12 -5.83 -13.42
C VAL A 10 -22.31 -5.77 -14.93
N SER A 11 -21.27 -5.29 -15.64
CA SER A 11 -21.28 -5.27 -17.10
C SER A 11 -21.43 -6.68 -17.69
N GLU A 12 -22.18 -6.81 -18.77
CA GLU A 12 -22.29 -8.05 -19.54
C GLU A 12 -20.97 -8.46 -20.22
N HIS A 13 -20.02 -7.52 -20.36
CA HIS A 13 -18.68 -7.77 -20.89
C HIS A 13 -17.66 -8.16 -19.81
N ALA A 14 -18.05 -8.18 -18.53
CA ALA A 14 -17.18 -8.62 -17.46
C ALA A 14 -17.08 -10.15 -17.38
N SER A 15 -15.89 -10.67 -17.09
CA SER A 15 -15.62 -12.09 -16.89
C SER A 15 -15.54 -12.41 -15.40
N ILE A 16 -16.47 -13.19 -14.86
CA ILE A 16 -16.53 -13.54 -13.45
C ILE A 16 -16.37 -15.04 -13.27
N SER A 17 -15.32 -15.43 -12.55
CA SER A 17 -15.01 -16.82 -12.26
C SER A 17 -15.87 -17.41 -11.13
N ASN A 18 -15.71 -18.72 -10.88
CA ASN A 18 -16.37 -19.41 -9.77
C ASN A 18 -15.86 -18.91 -8.40
N PHE A 19 -16.72 -19.01 -7.37
CA PHE A 19 -16.41 -18.65 -5.99
C PHE A 19 -16.10 -17.15 -5.78
N VAL A 20 -16.47 -16.29 -6.72
CA VAL A 20 -16.44 -14.83 -6.54
C VAL A 20 -17.66 -14.42 -5.72
N THR A 21 -17.46 -13.50 -4.79
CA THR A 21 -18.54 -12.84 -4.04
C THR A 21 -18.53 -11.35 -4.35
N ILE A 22 -19.68 -10.84 -4.85
CA ILE A 22 -19.92 -9.42 -5.15
C ILE A 22 -21.06 -8.94 -4.27
N SER A 23 -20.75 -8.00 -3.37
CA SER A 23 -21.70 -7.48 -2.39
C SER A 23 -22.62 -6.39 -2.98
N GLU A 24 -23.48 -5.83 -2.12
CA GLU A 24 -24.47 -4.83 -2.47
C GLU A 24 -23.86 -3.55 -3.10
N ASN A 25 -24.56 -2.99 -4.09
CA ASN A 25 -24.23 -1.71 -4.74
C ASN A 25 -22.82 -1.64 -5.33
N VAL A 26 -22.20 -2.78 -5.63
CA VAL A 26 -20.92 -2.83 -6.36
C VAL A 26 -21.15 -2.50 -7.83
N VAL A 27 -20.21 -1.77 -8.43
CA VAL A 27 -20.21 -1.44 -9.85
C VAL A 27 -18.98 -2.07 -10.52
N ILE A 28 -19.20 -2.96 -11.48
CA ILE A 28 -18.15 -3.60 -12.30
C ILE A 28 -18.29 -3.14 -13.74
N ALA A 29 -17.27 -2.47 -14.25
CA ALA A 29 -17.25 -1.91 -15.60
C ALA A 29 -16.96 -3.00 -16.67
N ASP A 30 -16.92 -2.56 -17.93
CA ASP A 30 -16.63 -3.41 -19.08
C ASP A 30 -15.22 -4.03 -19.00
N ASP A 31 -15.09 -5.21 -19.60
CA ASP A 31 -13.80 -5.91 -19.78
C ASP A 31 -13.06 -6.24 -18.47
N VAL A 32 -13.71 -6.10 -17.31
CA VAL A 32 -13.15 -6.50 -16.02
C VAL A 32 -13.05 -8.03 -15.95
N SER A 33 -11.91 -8.54 -15.49
CA SER A 33 -11.67 -9.97 -15.28
C SER A 33 -11.51 -10.27 -13.81
N ILE A 34 -12.40 -11.08 -13.23
CA ILE A 34 -12.40 -11.46 -11.81
C ILE A 34 -12.16 -12.95 -11.67
N MET A 35 -11.00 -13.30 -11.09
CA MET A 35 -10.54 -14.68 -10.92
C MET A 35 -11.19 -15.35 -9.70
N PRO A 36 -11.07 -16.68 -9.52
CA PRO A 36 -11.73 -17.41 -8.45
C PRO A 36 -11.39 -16.92 -7.04
N GLY A 37 -12.37 -16.92 -6.15
CA GLY A 37 -12.21 -16.63 -4.73
C GLY A 37 -12.05 -15.13 -4.40
N VAL A 38 -12.25 -14.24 -5.36
CA VAL A 38 -12.25 -12.80 -5.11
C VAL A 38 -13.49 -12.40 -4.30
N PHE A 39 -13.28 -11.57 -3.29
CA PHE A 39 -14.35 -10.91 -2.52
C PHE A 39 -14.35 -9.41 -2.81
N ILE A 40 -15.52 -8.85 -3.12
CA ILE A 40 -15.74 -7.43 -3.34
C ILE A 40 -16.84 -6.94 -2.41
N GLY A 41 -16.44 -6.09 -1.46
CA GLY A 41 -17.31 -5.52 -0.44
C GLY A 41 -18.29 -4.48 -0.98
N LYS A 42 -19.21 -4.07 -0.14
CA LYS A 42 -20.31 -3.18 -0.46
C LYS A 42 -19.85 -1.84 -1.02
N GLY A 43 -20.53 -1.36 -2.06
CA GLY A 43 -20.36 -0.03 -2.64
C GLY A 43 -18.99 0.20 -3.30
N CYS A 44 -18.27 -0.86 -3.63
CA CYS A 44 -17.02 -0.77 -4.41
C CYS A 44 -17.29 -0.47 -5.88
N SER A 45 -16.30 0.13 -6.55
CA SER A 45 -16.28 0.27 -8.00
C SER A 45 -14.98 -0.26 -8.59
N VAL A 46 -15.08 -0.99 -9.71
CA VAL A 46 -13.94 -1.52 -10.46
C VAL A 46 -14.05 -1.02 -11.90
N GLY A 47 -13.06 -0.26 -12.32
CA GLY A 47 -12.97 0.38 -13.64
C GLY A 47 -12.65 -0.61 -14.76
N LYS A 48 -12.90 -0.15 -15.98
CA LYS A 48 -12.76 -0.91 -17.22
C LYS A 48 -11.39 -1.58 -17.38
N GLY A 49 -11.37 -2.80 -17.90
CA GLY A 49 -10.14 -3.54 -18.24
C GLY A 49 -9.33 -4.03 -17.04
N THR A 50 -9.79 -3.78 -15.81
CA THR A 50 -9.08 -4.18 -14.59
C THR A 50 -9.13 -5.69 -14.37
N ILE A 51 -8.03 -6.25 -13.90
CA ILE A 51 -7.87 -7.68 -13.60
C ILE A 51 -7.68 -7.87 -12.11
N LEU A 52 -8.57 -8.66 -11.49
CA LEU A 52 -8.46 -9.08 -10.09
C LEU A 52 -8.09 -10.57 -10.05
N TYR A 53 -6.86 -10.87 -9.62
CA TYR A 53 -6.39 -12.25 -9.49
C TYR A 53 -7.00 -12.96 -8.29
N SER A 54 -6.84 -14.29 -8.26
CA SER A 54 -7.49 -15.17 -7.28
C SER A 54 -7.23 -14.75 -5.84
N ASN A 55 -8.28 -14.87 -5.00
CA ASN A 55 -8.24 -14.56 -3.56
C ASN A 55 -7.88 -13.11 -3.20
N VAL A 56 -8.08 -12.16 -4.10
CA VAL A 56 -8.05 -10.73 -3.77
C VAL A 56 -9.26 -10.41 -2.88
N SER A 57 -9.04 -9.62 -1.84
CA SER A 57 -10.09 -9.14 -0.94
C SER A 57 -10.18 -7.63 -0.99
N ILE A 58 -11.33 -7.12 -1.45
CA ILE A 58 -11.62 -5.69 -1.54
C ILE A 58 -12.71 -5.38 -0.51
N TYR A 59 -12.38 -4.56 0.48
CA TYR A 59 -13.32 -4.12 1.52
C TYR A 59 -14.26 -3.02 1.00
N ASP A 60 -15.26 -2.68 1.83
CA ASP A 60 -16.33 -1.77 1.44
C ASP A 60 -15.85 -0.40 0.96
N SER A 61 -16.53 0.16 -0.03
CA SER A 61 -16.33 1.52 -0.56
C SER A 61 -14.99 1.80 -1.22
N VAL A 62 -14.23 0.77 -1.59
CA VAL A 62 -12.99 0.92 -2.37
C VAL A 62 -13.32 1.28 -3.82
N GLU A 63 -12.58 2.24 -4.36
CA GLU A 63 -12.64 2.64 -5.76
C GLU A 63 -11.36 2.23 -6.48
N ILE A 64 -11.48 1.45 -7.56
CA ILE A 64 -10.35 1.03 -8.41
C ILE A 64 -10.61 1.57 -9.82
N GLY A 65 -9.64 2.27 -10.37
CA GLY A 65 -9.66 2.84 -11.72
C GLY A 65 -9.58 1.79 -12.83
N ASN A 66 -9.30 2.28 -14.03
CA ASN A 66 -9.24 1.48 -15.25
C ASN A 66 -7.87 0.82 -15.43
N ASP A 67 -7.84 -0.29 -16.19
CA ASP A 67 -6.62 -0.98 -16.62
C ASP A 67 -5.65 -1.32 -15.47
N CYS A 68 -6.20 -1.59 -14.27
CA CYS A 68 -5.45 -1.99 -13.11
C CYS A 68 -5.21 -3.50 -13.08
N ILE A 69 -4.15 -3.91 -12.39
CA ILE A 69 -3.85 -5.33 -12.12
C ILE A 69 -3.67 -5.50 -10.62
N VAL A 70 -4.49 -6.36 -10.00
CA VAL A 70 -4.37 -6.69 -8.58
C VAL A 70 -4.05 -8.18 -8.45
N HIS A 71 -2.84 -8.47 -7.98
CA HIS A 71 -2.35 -9.85 -7.88
C HIS A 71 -2.90 -10.59 -6.66
N ALA A 72 -2.77 -11.93 -6.71
CA ALA A 72 -3.38 -12.85 -5.77
C ALA A 72 -3.07 -12.54 -4.30
N GLY A 73 -4.10 -12.64 -3.46
CA GLY A 73 -3.98 -12.46 -2.02
C GLY A 73 -3.81 -11.01 -1.55
N ALA A 74 -3.83 -10.02 -2.44
CA ALA A 74 -3.82 -8.61 -2.03
C ALA A 74 -5.11 -8.27 -1.25
N VAL A 75 -4.98 -7.44 -0.22
CA VAL A 75 -6.08 -6.95 0.63
C VAL A 75 -6.15 -5.44 0.56
N ILE A 76 -7.29 -4.91 0.13
CA ILE A 76 -7.47 -3.47 -0.10
C ILE A 76 -8.66 -2.97 0.72
N GLY A 77 -8.42 -1.97 1.56
CA GLY A 77 -9.46 -1.29 2.32
C GLY A 77 -9.73 -1.85 3.71
N SER A 78 -8.87 -2.73 4.23
CA SER A 78 -8.93 -3.13 5.64
C SER A 78 -8.65 -1.95 6.58
N ASP A 79 -9.15 -2.04 7.83
CA ASP A 79 -8.78 -1.07 8.86
C ASP A 79 -7.28 -1.16 9.17
N GLY A 80 -6.65 -0.01 9.34
CA GLY A 80 -5.29 0.09 9.85
C GLY A 80 -5.24 -0.03 11.38
N LEU A 81 -4.06 0.21 11.97
CA LEU A 81 -3.86 0.25 13.41
C LEU A 81 -4.46 1.54 14.00
N GLY A 82 -5.76 1.54 14.23
CA GLY A 82 -6.51 2.65 14.82
C GLY A 82 -6.97 2.32 16.23
N PHE A 83 -6.19 2.68 17.24
CA PHE A 83 -6.54 2.47 18.64
C PHE A 83 -6.13 3.68 19.50
N ALA A 84 -6.99 4.06 20.43
CA ALA A 84 -6.69 5.01 21.50
C ALA A 84 -6.50 4.26 22.82
N LYS A 85 -5.67 4.79 23.72
CA LYS A 85 -5.49 4.20 25.03
C LYS A 85 -6.38 4.90 26.05
N GLU A 86 -7.32 4.16 26.63
CA GLU A 86 -8.21 4.64 27.68
C GLU A 86 -8.10 3.69 28.87
N ASN A 87 -7.81 4.20 30.07
CA ASN A 87 -7.65 3.41 31.31
C ASN A 87 -6.74 2.19 31.15
N ASN A 88 -5.63 2.31 30.45
CA ASN A 88 -4.68 1.24 30.07
C ASN A 88 -5.23 0.15 29.13
N GLU A 89 -6.41 0.30 28.57
CA GLU A 89 -6.99 -0.58 27.58
C GLU A 89 -6.93 0.06 26.18
N TRP A 90 -6.84 -0.78 25.12
CA TRP A 90 -6.89 -0.32 23.75
C TRP A 90 -8.34 -0.28 23.28
N VAL A 91 -8.83 0.93 23.01
CA VAL A 91 -10.15 1.17 22.42
C VAL A 91 -9.99 1.40 20.93
N LYS A 92 -10.74 0.64 20.12
CA LYS A 92 -10.70 0.78 18.66
C LYS A 92 -11.26 2.13 18.23
N VAL A 93 -10.54 2.78 17.30
CA VAL A 93 -11.00 3.96 16.57
C VAL A 93 -11.44 3.51 15.18
N GLU A 94 -12.70 3.77 14.84
CA GLU A 94 -13.28 3.38 13.55
C GLU A 94 -12.61 4.12 12.39
N HIS A 95 -12.39 3.39 11.30
CA HIS A 95 -11.90 3.94 10.04
C HIS A 95 -13.08 4.25 9.12
N LEU A 96 -13.35 5.54 8.89
CA LEU A 96 -14.49 6.04 8.12
C LEU A 96 -14.15 6.38 6.68
N GLY A 97 -12.87 6.50 6.36
CA GLY A 97 -12.40 6.76 5.01
C GLY A 97 -12.41 5.52 4.12
N LYS A 98 -11.95 5.67 2.91
CA LYS A 98 -11.87 4.61 1.91
C LYS A 98 -10.47 4.53 1.28
N VAL A 99 -10.28 3.60 0.34
CA VAL A 99 -9.14 3.55 -0.56
C VAL A 99 -9.60 3.98 -1.96
N MET A 100 -8.82 4.85 -2.58
CA MET A 100 -8.99 5.30 -3.94
C MET A 100 -7.75 4.95 -4.76
N ILE A 101 -7.92 4.16 -5.81
CA ILE A 101 -6.87 3.72 -6.71
C ILE A 101 -7.16 4.27 -8.10
N GLY A 102 -6.19 4.97 -8.66
CA GLY A 102 -6.28 5.54 -10.01
C GLY A 102 -6.15 4.50 -11.12
N ASP A 103 -5.93 4.98 -12.34
CA ASP A 103 -5.80 4.14 -13.53
C ASP A 103 -4.41 3.55 -13.70
N ASN A 104 -4.32 2.40 -14.37
CA ASN A 104 -3.06 1.73 -14.73
C ASN A 104 -2.16 1.45 -13.51
N VAL A 105 -2.77 1.12 -12.37
CA VAL A 105 -2.05 0.74 -11.15
C VAL A 105 -1.85 -0.78 -11.13
N GLU A 106 -0.67 -1.21 -10.70
CA GLU A 106 -0.38 -2.62 -10.46
C GLU A 106 -0.07 -2.86 -8.99
N ILE A 107 -0.73 -3.84 -8.38
CA ILE A 107 -0.61 -4.18 -6.95
C ILE A 107 -0.20 -5.64 -6.84
N GLY A 108 0.99 -5.88 -6.30
CA GLY A 108 1.60 -7.18 -6.15
C GLY A 108 0.90 -8.09 -5.14
N SER A 109 1.28 -9.37 -5.17
CA SER A 109 0.67 -10.41 -4.34
C SER A 109 0.88 -10.18 -2.85
N ASN A 110 -0.17 -10.43 -2.06
CA ASN A 110 -0.17 -10.26 -0.59
C ASN A 110 0.18 -8.84 -0.11
N THR A 111 0.04 -7.84 -0.96
CA THR A 111 0.15 -6.43 -0.57
C THR A 111 -1.12 -6.00 0.17
N THR A 112 -0.95 -5.18 1.21
CA THR A 112 -2.05 -4.65 2.00
C THR A 112 -2.11 -3.13 1.89
N ILE A 113 -3.30 -2.59 1.64
CA ILE A 113 -3.56 -1.14 1.56
C ILE A 113 -4.72 -0.83 2.50
N ASP A 114 -4.42 -0.18 3.62
CA ASP A 114 -5.42 0.16 4.62
C ASP A 114 -6.26 1.37 4.20
N ARG A 115 -7.52 1.39 4.63
CA ARG A 115 -8.40 2.53 4.43
C ARG A 115 -8.02 3.72 5.28
N GLY A 116 -8.38 4.90 4.87
CA GLY A 116 -8.18 6.10 5.68
C GLY A 116 -9.03 6.11 6.96
N SER A 117 -8.53 6.74 8.00
CA SER A 117 -9.28 6.89 9.26
C SER A 117 -10.43 7.90 9.13
N VAL A 118 -10.15 9.14 8.74
CA VAL A 118 -11.14 10.19 8.47
C VAL A 118 -11.14 10.59 6.98
N GLY A 119 -9.95 10.85 6.41
CA GLY A 119 -9.76 11.04 4.97
C GLY A 119 -9.50 9.70 4.27
N ASN A 120 -9.08 9.74 3.02
CA ASN A 120 -8.84 8.55 2.21
C ASN A 120 -7.36 8.17 2.13
N THR A 121 -7.08 6.89 1.90
CA THR A 121 -5.81 6.43 1.35
C THR A 121 -5.90 6.52 -0.17
N VAL A 122 -4.90 7.11 -0.81
CA VAL A 122 -4.94 7.42 -2.24
C VAL A 122 -3.70 6.90 -2.95
N ILE A 123 -3.91 6.10 -3.98
CA ILE A 123 -2.89 5.63 -4.92
C ILE A 123 -3.21 6.24 -6.28
N GLU A 124 -2.37 7.13 -6.77
CA GLU A 124 -2.61 7.80 -8.04
C GLU A 124 -2.30 6.91 -9.26
N ASN A 125 -2.52 7.46 -10.46
CA ASN A 125 -2.36 6.75 -11.72
C ASN A 125 -0.92 6.25 -11.96
N ASN A 126 -0.77 5.15 -12.67
CA ASN A 126 0.51 4.57 -13.08
C ASN A 126 1.45 4.15 -11.93
N VAL A 127 0.95 3.99 -10.71
CA VAL A 127 1.73 3.49 -9.57
C VAL A 127 1.95 1.99 -9.71
N LYS A 128 3.17 1.52 -9.39
CA LYS A 128 3.54 0.11 -9.39
C LYS A 128 3.96 -0.30 -7.99
N ILE A 129 3.24 -1.25 -7.39
CA ILE A 129 3.46 -1.76 -6.05
C ILE A 129 3.77 -3.25 -6.15
N ASP A 130 4.94 -3.64 -5.70
CA ASP A 130 5.39 -5.02 -5.72
C ASP A 130 4.75 -5.85 -4.58
N ASN A 131 5.16 -7.09 -4.44
CA ASN A 131 4.62 -8.06 -3.50
C ASN A 131 4.94 -7.71 -2.04
N GLN A 132 4.01 -8.06 -1.12
CA GLN A 132 4.19 -7.94 0.33
C GLN A 132 4.51 -6.50 0.79
N VAL A 133 4.02 -5.50 0.08
CA VAL A 133 4.11 -4.10 0.51
C VAL A 133 2.97 -3.79 1.48
N HIS A 134 3.25 -2.98 2.51
CA HIS A 134 2.23 -2.45 3.39
C HIS A 134 2.08 -0.94 3.23
N ILE A 135 0.88 -0.51 2.90
CA ILE A 135 0.49 0.90 2.82
C ILE A 135 -0.56 1.17 3.88
N ALA A 136 -0.17 1.91 4.92
CA ALA A 136 -1.04 2.21 6.04
C ALA A 136 -2.09 3.28 5.73
N HIS A 137 -2.99 3.53 6.69
CA HIS A 137 -4.10 4.46 6.56
C HIS A 137 -3.68 5.89 6.18
N ASN A 138 -4.48 6.57 5.37
CA ASN A 138 -4.27 7.97 4.96
C ASN A 138 -2.97 8.24 4.19
N VAL A 139 -2.30 7.22 3.70
CA VAL A 139 -1.14 7.38 2.83
C VAL A 139 -1.59 7.91 1.47
N TYR A 140 -0.79 8.81 0.91
CA TYR A 140 -0.90 9.27 -0.46
C TYR A 140 0.34 8.84 -1.26
N VAL A 141 0.12 8.21 -2.40
CA VAL A 141 1.19 7.83 -3.35
C VAL A 141 0.95 8.52 -4.69
N GLY A 142 1.86 9.42 -5.05
CA GLY A 142 1.80 10.20 -6.30
C GLY A 142 2.06 9.36 -7.54
N SER A 143 1.53 9.84 -8.67
CA SER A 143 1.54 9.13 -9.95
C SER A 143 2.95 8.75 -10.43
N GLY A 144 3.06 7.61 -11.09
CA GLY A 144 4.32 7.10 -11.64
C GLY A 144 5.33 6.59 -10.61
N THR A 145 4.95 6.52 -9.33
CA THR A 145 5.82 6.01 -8.26
C THR A 145 5.86 4.48 -8.27
N ALA A 146 7.05 3.92 -8.02
CA ALA A 146 7.28 2.48 -7.92
C ALA A 146 7.76 2.09 -6.51
N ILE A 147 7.17 1.05 -5.93
CA ILE A 147 7.43 0.58 -4.57
C ILE A 147 7.79 -0.90 -4.65
N ALA A 148 9.04 -1.24 -4.37
CA ALA A 148 9.52 -2.61 -4.41
C ALA A 148 9.15 -3.40 -3.14
N GLY A 149 9.26 -4.72 -3.25
CA GLY A 149 8.74 -5.70 -2.29
C GLY A 149 9.19 -5.53 -0.86
N ASN A 150 8.33 -5.96 0.05
CA ASN A 150 8.52 -5.89 1.51
C ASN A 150 8.74 -4.46 2.06
N SER A 151 8.37 -3.43 1.33
CA SER A 151 8.43 -2.06 1.81
C SER A 151 7.20 -1.72 2.65
N ALA A 152 7.35 -0.79 3.59
CA ALA A 152 6.27 -0.33 4.45
C ALA A 152 6.21 1.20 4.52
N ILE A 153 5.02 1.75 4.34
CA ILE A 153 4.74 3.18 4.43
C ILE A 153 3.73 3.39 5.56
N ALA A 154 4.17 4.05 6.63
CA ALA A 154 3.33 4.28 7.80
C ALA A 154 2.30 5.41 7.57
N GLY A 155 1.32 5.48 8.47
CA GLY A 155 0.12 6.28 8.29
C GLY A 155 0.35 7.77 8.02
N SER A 156 -0.55 8.37 7.25
CA SER A 156 -0.56 9.79 6.91
C SER A 156 0.69 10.32 6.19
N THR A 157 1.51 9.42 5.66
CA THR A 157 2.69 9.77 4.85
C THR A 157 2.27 10.09 3.42
N LYS A 158 2.92 11.10 2.83
CA LYS A 158 2.74 11.48 1.43
C LYS A 158 4.02 11.18 0.66
N VAL A 159 3.90 10.37 -0.38
CA VAL A 159 4.97 10.10 -1.34
C VAL A 159 4.63 10.83 -2.64
N GLY A 160 5.57 11.63 -3.13
CA GLY A 160 5.44 12.41 -4.36
C GLY A 160 5.37 11.54 -5.62
N LYS A 161 5.42 12.22 -6.77
CA LYS A 161 5.36 11.60 -8.09
C LYS A 161 6.73 11.07 -8.53
N ASN A 162 6.70 10.05 -9.39
CA ASN A 162 7.91 9.50 -10.02
C ASN A 162 9.00 9.09 -9.02
N CYS A 163 8.62 8.71 -7.80
CA CYS A 163 9.54 8.20 -6.80
C CYS A 163 9.83 6.72 -7.02
N THR A 164 10.97 6.25 -6.51
CA THR A 164 11.28 4.82 -6.43
C THR A 164 11.69 4.43 -5.02
N LEU A 165 10.96 3.51 -4.42
CA LEU A 165 11.25 2.93 -3.11
C LEU A 165 11.78 1.52 -3.36
N ALA A 166 13.09 1.31 -3.18
CA ALA A 166 13.68 -0.02 -3.35
C ALA A 166 13.29 -0.96 -2.20
N GLY A 167 13.50 -2.26 -2.40
CA GLY A 167 12.99 -3.30 -1.50
C GLY A 167 13.32 -3.11 -0.02
N CYS A 168 12.39 -3.49 0.84
CA CYS A 168 12.48 -3.37 2.28
C CYS A 168 12.70 -1.93 2.79
N THR A 169 12.25 -0.93 2.04
CA THR A 169 12.24 0.47 2.52
C THR A 169 11.14 0.64 3.57
N ALA A 170 11.45 1.32 4.67
CA ALA A 170 10.48 1.69 5.69
C ALA A 170 10.40 3.22 5.83
N ILE A 171 9.19 3.77 5.82
CA ILE A 171 8.94 5.21 6.00
C ILE A 171 8.06 5.39 7.22
N VAL A 172 8.49 6.22 8.18
CA VAL A 172 7.69 6.53 9.37
C VAL A 172 6.47 7.38 9.02
N ASP A 173 5.55 7.48 9.97
CA ASP A 173 4.30 8.22 9.83
C ASP A 173 4.49 9.74 9.70
N ASN A 174 3.50 10.40 9.11
CA ASN A 174 3.40 11.86 9.02
C ASN A 174 4.60 12.56 8.35
N VAL A 175 5.25 11.93 7.40
CA VAL A 175 6.33 12.55 6.60
C VAL A 175 5.87 12.81 5.16
N GLU A 176 6.53 13.78 4.52
CA GLU A 176 6.32 14.11 3.12
C GLU A 176 7.60 13.86 2.33
N ILE A 177 7.51 13.07 1.27
CA ILE A 177 8.57 12.81 0.30
C ILE A 177 8.20 13.58 -0.97
N THR A 178 9.06 14.51 -1.39
CA THR A 178 8.82 15.27 -2.62
C THR A 178 8.93 14.40 -3.87
N ASP A 179 8.60 14.94 -5.02
CA ASP A 179 8.68 14.24 -6.31
C ASP A 179 10.12 13.83 -6.66
N GLU A 180 10.28 12.80 -7.50
CA GLU A 180 11.55 12.33 -8.04
C GLU A 180 12.60 11.95 -6.99
N VAL A 181 12.15 11.37 -5.88
CA VAL A 181 13.03 10.83 -4.83
C VAL A 181 13.25 9.34 -5.06
N HIS A 182 14.51 8.91 -5.00
CA HIS A 182 14.92 7.52 -5.17
C HIS A 182 15.55 6.99 -3.88
N ILE A 183 14.88 6.06 -3.21
CA ILE A 183 15.32 5.50 -1.93
C ILE A 183 15.92 4.12 -2.16
N THR A 184 17.16 3.90 -1.70
CA THR A 184 17.85 2.62 -1.84
C THR A 184 17.30 1.56 -0.88
N ALA A 185 17.52 0.28 -1.20
CA ALA A 185 17.00 -0.85 -0.44
C ALA A 185 17.40 -0.82 1.05
N MET A 186 16.54 -1.37 1.91
CA MET A 186 16.75 -1.47 3.37
C MET A 186 16.88 -0.11 4.08
N SER A 187 16.42 0.97 3.46
CA SER A 187 16.49 2.30 4.06
C SER A 187 15.32 2.57 5.00
N LEU A 188 15.62 3.21 6.13
CA LEU A 188 14.63 3.76 7.07
C LEU A 188 14.58 5.28 6.93
N ILE A 189 13.45 5.82 6.51
CA ILE A 189 13.21 7.26 6.34
C ILE A 189 12.43 7.77 7.56
N THR A 190 13.07 8.64 8.34
CA THR A 190 12.54 9.17 9.62
C THR A 190 12.17 10.64 9.58
N LYS A 191 12.34 11.30 8.43
CA LYS A 191 12.04 12.73 8.23
C LYS A 191 11.59 12.98 6.81
N SER A 192 10.82 14.05 6.62
CA SER A 192 10.42 14.51 5.28
C SER A 192 11.63 14.84 4.40
N ILE A 193 11.53 14.49 3.12
CA ILE A 193 12.52 14.75 2.07
C ILE A 193 11.96 15.86 1.18
N LYS A 194 12.65 17.00 1.13
CA LYS A 194 12.18 18.21 0.43
C LYS A 194 12.87 18.46 -0.91
N GLU A 195 13.91 17.70 -1.21
CA GLU A 195 14.69 17.83 -2.45
C GLU A 195 14.69 16.48 -3.18
N SER A 196 14.54 16.51 -4.51
CA SER A 196 14.65 15.31 -5.36
C SER A 196 16.07 14.73 -5.29
N GLY A 197 16.22 13.45 -5.58
CA GLY A 197 17.53 12.80 -5.62
C GLY A 197 17.56 11.42 -4.98
N PHE A 198 18.77 10.91 -4.74
CA PHE A 198 19.00 9.58 -4.18
C PHE A 198 19.28 9.64 -2.69
N TYR A 199 18.58 8.78 -1.94
CA TYR A 199 18.67 8.72 -0.48
C TYR A 199 18.93 7.29 -0.02
N SER A 200 19.77 7.15 0.99
CA SER A 200 20.15 5.88 1.58
C SER A 200 20.25 5.98 3.09
N SER A 201 19.90 4.91 3.79
CA SER A 201 20.19 4.79 5.23
C SER A 201 20.68 3.38 5.55
N GLY A 202 21.13 3.16 6.80
CA GLY A 202 21.64 1.88 7.25
C GLY A 202 23.16 1.83 7.28
N THR A 203 23.68 0.67 7.67
CA THR A 203 25.14 0.44 7.77
C THR A 203 25.69 -0.09 6.46
N PRO A 204 26.88 0.35 6.01
CA PRO A 204 27.51 -0.19 4.81
C PRO A 204 27.74 -1.70 4.89
N PHE A 205 27.56 -2.39 3.77
CA PHE A 205 27.90 -3.80 3.63
C PHE A 205 29.41 -4.00 3.72
N MET A 206 29.85 -4.99 4.53
CA MET A 206 31.25 -5.34 4.69
C MET A 206 31.42 -6.78 5.17
N LYS A 207 32.66 -7.29 5.18
CA LYS A 207 32.97 -8.61 5.75
C LYS A 207 32.53 -8.69 7.22
N ASN A 208 32.02 -9.83 7.67
CA ASN A 208 31.49 -10.00 9.03
C ASN A 208 32.52 -9.63 10.13
N SER A 209 33.79 -9.96 9.93
CA SER A 209 34.85 -9.60 10.88
C SER A 209 35.06 -8.09 11.03
N GLU A 210 34.88 -7.32 9.95
CA GLU A 210 34.96 -5.86 9.94
C GLU A 210 33.70 -5.26 10.54
N TRP A 211 32.54 -5.80 10.14
CA TRP A 211 31.24 -5.37 10.67
C TRP A 211 31.18 -5.46 12.20
N LYS A 212 31.63 -6.61 12.78
CA LYS A 212 31.71 -6.79 14.23
C LYS A 212 32.58 -5.74 14.92
N LYS A 213 33.74 -5.40 14.34
CA LYS A 213 34.63 -4.35 14.88
C LYS A 213 33.94 -2.98 14.86
N ASN A 214 33.31 -2.64 13.72
CA ASN A 214 32.61 -1.38 13.56
C ASN A 214 31.37 -1.29 14.48
N ALA A 215 30.64 -2.37 14.69
CA ALA A 215 29.49 -2.40 15.61
C ALA A 215 29.92 -2.15 17.08
N VAL A 216 31.11 -2.68 17.49
CA VAL A 216 31.68 -2.37 18.82
C VAL A 216 32.12 -0.92 18.92
N ALA A 217 32.76 -0.38 17.86
CA ALA A 217 33.19 1.03 17.81
C ALA A 217 31.98 1.97 17.87
N PHE A 218 30.90 1.66 17.15
CA PHE A 218 29.64 2.45 17.16
C PHE A 218 29.06 2.59 18.58
N LYS A 219 29.04 1.51 19.39
CA LYS A 219 28.62 1.57 20.80
C LYS A 219 29.45 2.52 21.65
N LYS A 220 30.70 2.78 21.26
CA LYS A 220 31.64 3.63 21.99
C LYS A 220 31.72 5.07 21.48
N LEU A 221 31.00 5.37 20.39
CA LEU A 221 31.06 6.65 19.67
C LEU A 221 30.81 7.85 20.60
N ASN A 222 29.80 7.76 21.46
CA ASN A 222 29.47 8.82 22.42
C ASN A 222 30.60 9.13 23.42
N ASN A 223 31.41 8.11 23.76
CA ASN A 223 32.58 8.29 24.64
C ASN A 223 33.78 8.93 23.92
N LEU A 224 33.90 8.73 22.61
CA LEU A 224 34.95 9.33 21.78
C LEU A 224 34.69 10.82 21.53
N MET A 225 33.45 11.24 21.48
CA MET A 225 33.03 12.65 21.26
C MET A 225 33.13 13.51 22.54
N LYS A 226 33.32 12.91 23.71
CA LYS A 226 33.47 13.63 25.00
C LYS A 226 34.92 13.96 25.34
N LYS A 227 35.86 13.66 24.46
CA LYS A 227 37.25 14.07 24.52
C LYS A 227 37.49 15.26 23.59
#